data_7889233750cff8fd4394636c56fc0310
#
_entry.id   7889233750cff8fd4394636c56fc0310
#
_cell.length_a   1.000
_cell.length_b   1.000
_cell.length_c   1.000
_cell.angle_alpha   90.00
_cell.angle_beta   90.00
_cell.angle_gamma   90.00
#
_symmetry.space_group_name_H-M   'P 1'
#
loop_
_entity.id
_entity.type
_entity.pdbx_description
1 polymer ?
#
loop_
_entity_poly.entity_id
_entity_poly.type
_entity_poly.pdbx_seq_one_letter_code
_entity_poly.pdbx_strand_id
1 'polypeptide(L)'
;LVGSEMCIRDRFSHGNTYPAVAVPWGMNFWSPQTGENGSGWMYTYKDSLIRGFRQTHQPSPWINDYGTFSIMPVWGELTMDNQKRGMRFSHENEKAAPDCYQVKFDNGVSTALSATSRGAVFEITYPSEEGQYIVVDAYQHGGSVVWNKEENCIYGITHYNNGGVPENFANYFIIEFDKPVVESGTDENSCAYVKFQLEAGEKMTVRTASSFISHDQARLNFNREVAGRSLAEVSAEAKKIWNDQLGRIQVEGGTHEQQKTFYSCLYRTLLFPREFYEFDSDNKPVYYSPYDGQLHGGYMYTDNGFWDTFRAVHPLFTLAYPEVSGRIMQSLVNAYDESGFMPEWASPGHRGCMIGNNSISLLTDAWMKGIR
;
A
#
# COMPACT_ATOMS: atom_id res chain seq x y z
N LEU A 1 -0.42 0.37 -14.82
CA LEU A 1 0.24 1.37 -15.66
C LEU A 1 -0.65 2.60 -15.84
N VAL A 2 -0.96 3.30 -14.77
CA VAL A 2 -1.73 4.53 -14.87
C VAL A 2 -0.76 5.67 -15.14
N GLY A 3 -0.92 6.38 -16.26
CA GLY A 3 -0.13 7.57 -16.59
C GLY A 3 1.31 7.33 -17.04
N SER A 4 1.64 6.13 -17.48
CA SER A 4 3.04 5.75 -17.61
C SER A 4 3.68 5.97 -18.99
N GLU A 5 2.92 6.13 -20.06
CA GLU A 5 3.52 6.19 -21.39
C GLU A 5 4.35 7.46 -21.64
N MET A 6 3.93 8.60 -21.11
CA MET A 6 4.74 9.81 -21.17
C MET A 6 5.98 9.73 -20.26
N CYS A 7 5.93 8.92 -19.22
CA CYS A 7 7.01 8.77 -18.26
C CYS A 7 8.07 7.74 -18.67
N ILE A 8 7.74 6.80 -19.54
CA ILE A 8 8.66 5.72 -19.97
C ILE A 8 9.77 6.23 -20.88
N ARG A 9 9.57 7.32 -21.61
CA ARG A 9 10.52 7.86 -22.59
C ARG A 9 11.40 8.98 -22.06
N ASP A 10 11.10 9.47 -20.88
CA ASP A 10 11.86 10.53 -20.24
C ASP A 10 13.07 9.94 -19.52
N ARG A 11 14.22 10.62 -19.60
CA ARG A 11 15.43 10.24 -18.85
C ARG A 11 15.24 10.25 -17.33
N PHE A 12 14.16 10.85 -16.85
CA PHE A 12 13.75 10.87 -15.45
C PHE A 12 12.86 9.68 -15.07
N SER A 13 12.35 8.91 -16.02
CA SER A 13 11.54 7.73 -15.77
C SER A 13 12.41 6.49 -15.75
N HIS A 14 12.38 5.76 -14.66
CA HIS A 14 13.03 4.46 -14.49
C HIS A 14 12.02 3.30 -14.56
N GLY A 15 10.93 3.50 -15.29
CA GLY A 15 9.87 2.51 -15.48
C GLY A 15 8.74 2.56 -14.45
N ASN A 16 8.79 3.40 -13.44
CA ASN A 16 7.74 3.66 -12.43
C ASN A 16 7.08 2.41 -11.83
N THR A 17 7.73 1.27 -11.90
CA THR A 17 7.25 0.03 -11.32
C THR A 17 8.02 -0.25 -10.05
N TYR A 18 7.31 -0.58 -8.99
CA TYR A 18 7.88 -1.02 -7.73
C TYR A 18 7.35 -2.42 -7.40
N PRO A 19 8.06 -3.21 -6.59
CA PRO A 19 7.63 -4.54 -6.18
C PRO A 19 6.49 -4.43 -5.17
N ALA A 20 5.27 -4.18 -5.67
CA ALA A 20 4.09 -4.05 -4.84
C ALA A 20 3.70 -5.41 -4.24
N VAL A 21 3.68 -5.49 -2.92
CA VAL A 21 3.05 -6.57 -2.17
C VAL A 21 1.67 -6.11 -1.78
N ALA A 22 0.65 -6.73 -2.34
CA ALA A 22 -0.75 -6.33 -2.17
C ALA A 22 -1.69 -7.46 -2.58
N VAL A 23 -2.96 -7.35 -2.24
CA VAL A 23 -4.05 -8.09 -2.88
C VAL A 23 -4.64 -7.26 -4.03
N PRO A 24 -5.36 -7.88 -4.99
CA PRO A 24 -6.06 -7.13 -6.05
C PRO A 24 -6.92 -6.02 -5.47
N TRP A 25 -6.76 -4.81 -6.00
CA TRP A 25 -7.46 -3.58 -5.56
C TRP A 25 -7.32 -3.23 -4.07
N GLY A 26 -6.43 -3.87 -3.33
CA GLY A 26 -6.27 -3.66 -1.90
C GLY A 26 -6.10 -2.18 -1.51
N MET A 27 -6.59 -1.81 -0.34
CA MET A 27 -6.48 -0.44 0.16
C MET A 27 -5.00 -0.02 0.33
N ASN A 28 -4.19 -0.89 0.91
CA ASN A 28 -2.78 -0.63 1.16
C ASN A 28 -1.87 -1.52 0.31
N PHE A 29 -0.86 -0.91 -0.28
CA PHE A 29 0.26 -1.63 -0.88
C PHE A 29 1.49 -1.48 -0.01
N TRP A 30 2.36 -2.45 -0.06
CA TRP A 30 3.65 -2.42 0.61
C TRP A 30 4.78 -2.57 -0.40
N SER A 31 5.85 -1.83 -0.20
CA SER A 31 7.02 -1.88 -1.07
C SER A 31 8.29 -1.59 -0.29
N PRO A 32 9.43 -2.21 -0.65
CA PRO A 32 10.70 -1.68 -0.20
C PRO A 32 10.86 -0.24 -0.70
N GLN A 33 11.44 0.61 0.12
CA GLN A 33 11.73 2.00 -0.19
C GLN A 33 13.23 2.17 -0.39
N THR A 34 13.67 2.49 -1.60
CA THR A 34 15.07 2.82 -1.89
C THR A 34 15.30 4.33 -1.92
N GLY A 35 14.28 5.10 -2.29
CA GLY A 35 14.31 6.57 -2.28
C GLY A 35 14.18 7.16 -0.88
N GLU A 36 14.51 8.43 -0.75
CA GLU A 36 14.30 9.20 0.48
C GLU A 36 12.81 9.53 0.70
N ASN A 37 12.46 9.94 1.91
CA ASN A 37 11.12 10.40 2.22
C ASN A 37 10.72 11.58 1.33
N GLY A 38 9.50 11.55 0.81
CA GLY A 38 8.99 12.57 -0.14
C GLY A 38 9.41 12.36 -1.59
N SER A 39 10.31 11.42 -1.88
CA SER A 39 10.64 11.10 -3.29
C SER A 39 9.46 10.44 -3.98
N GLY A 40 9.11 10.93 -5.16
CA GLY A 40 8.13 10.28 -6.04
C GLY A 40 8.61 8.91 -6.57
N TRP A 41 9.92 8.68 -6.61
CA TRP A 41 10.50 7.37 -6.94
C TRP A 41 10.80 6.60 -5.66
N MET A 42 9.79 5.96 -5.14
CA MET A 42 9.86 5.18 -3.90
C MET A 42 10.84 4.00 -4.02
N TYR A 43 10.84 3.31 -5.15
CA TYR A 43 11.75 2.20 -5.46
C TYR A 43 12.40 2.41 -6.81
N THR A 44 13.71 2.27 -6.86
CA THR A 44 14.50 2.30 -8.09
C THR A 44 15.36 1.04 -8.17
N TYR A 45 15.19 0.24 -9.22
CA TYR A 45 15.89 -1.04 -9.38
C TYR A 45 17.42 -0.92 -9.35
N LYS A 46 18.00 0.21 -9.74
CA LYS A 46 19.45 0.45 -9.73
C LYS A 46 20.01 0.77 -8.35
N ASP A 47 19.17 1.05 -7.39
CA ASP A 47 19.59 1.37 -6.03
C ASP A 47 20.06 0.11 -5.29
N SER A 48 20.98 0.30 -4.36
CA SER A 48 21.57 -0.77 -3.54
C SER A 48 21.28 -0.60 -2.04
N LEU A 49 20.39 0.32 -1.67
CA LEU A 49 20.02 0.60 -0.29
C LEU A 49 18.50 0.56 -0.15
N ILE A 50 17.99 -0.21 0.81
CA ILE A 50 16.60 -0.12 1.28
C ILE A 50 16.61 0.68 2.58
N ARG A 51 15.72 1.70 2.66
CA ARG A 51 15.58 2.66 3.77
C ARG A 51 14.36 2.40 4.64
N GLY A 52 13.47 1.51 4.20
CA GLY A 52 12.25 1.11 4.88
C GLY A 52 11.40 0.19 4.03
N PHE A 53 10.39 -0.40 4.65
CA PHE A 53 9.27 -1.06 3.98
C PHE A 53 8.06 -0.15 4.19
N ARG A 54 7.58 0.41 3.10
CA ARG A 54 6.62 1.51 3.11
C ARG A 54 5.22 1.01 2.79
N GLN A 55 4.23 1.38 3.64
CA GLN A 55 2.85 1.42 3.18
C GLN A 55 2.70 2.54 2.18
N THR A 56 2.16 2.25 1.01
CA THR A 56 2.06 3.21 -0.09
C THR A 56 0.70 3.16 -0.76
N HIS A 57 0.26 4.33 -1.18
CA HIS A 57 -0.93 4.55 -2.00
C HIS A 57 -0.56 5.25 -3.33
N GLN A 58 0.72 5.27 -3.67
CA GLN A 58 1.20 5.98 -4.84
C GLN A 58 0.76 5.31 -6.14
N PRO A 59 -0.06 5.96 -6.98
CA PRO A 59 -0.40 5.45 -8.31
C PRO A 59 0.65 5.83 -9.35
N SER A 60 1.38 6.92 -9.13
CA SER A 60 2.38 7.46 -10.03
C SER A 60 3.33 8.40 -9.29
N PRO A 61 4.63 8.47 -9.65
CA PRO A 61 5.58 9.43 -9.07
C PRO A 61 5.12 10.89 -9.19
N TRP A 62 4.38 11.24 -10.23
CA TRP A 62 3.88 12.60 -10.49
C TRP A 62 2.72 13.00 -9.58
N ILE A 63 1.89 12.03 -9.21
CA ILE A 63 0.80 12.22 -8.25
C ILE A 63 1.32 12.13 -6.83
N ASN A 64 2.41 11.35 -6.63
CA ASN A 64 3.04 11.07 -5.35
C ASN A 64 2.12 10.28 -4.41
N ASP A 65 2.38 10.28 -3.12
CA ASP A 65 1.80 9.35 -2.13
C ASP A 65 0.96 10.10 -1.09
N TYR A 66 0.18 9.37 -0.32
CA TYR A 66 -0.60 9.89 0.80
C TYR A 66 -0.78 8.80 1.87
N GLY A 67 -1.06 9.19 3.12
CA GLY A 67 -1.35 8.26 4.22
C GLY A 67 -0.25 7.21 4.44
N THR A 68 1.00 7.57 4.22
CA THR A 68 2.14 6.66 4.18
C THR A 68 2.93 6.67 5.48
N PHE A 69 3.45 5.50 5.85
CA PHE A 69 4.47 5.32 6.87
C PHE A 69 5.39 4.16 6.48
N SER A 70 6.52 4.03 7.15
CA SER A 70 7.45 2.94 6.89
C SER A 70 7.90 2.24 8.17
N ILE A 71 8.23 0.96 8.02
CA ILE A 71 8.83 0.10 9.05
C ILE A 71 10.20 -0.31 8.54
N MET A 72 11.25 -0.10 9.35
CA MET A 72 12.61 -0.47 9.00
C MET A 72 13.28 -1.22 10.14
N PRO A 73 13.69 -2.49 9.96
CA PRO A 73 14.61 -3.13 10.87
C PRO A 73 15.98 -2.43 10.79
N VAL A 74 16.57 -2.15 11.92
CA VAL A 74 17.93 -1.58 12.04
C VAL A 74 18.75 -2.49 12.94
N TRP A 75 20.00 -2.76 12.56
CA TRP A 75 20.90 -3.60 13.32
C TRP A 75 22.23 -2.90 13.56
N GLY A 76 22.74 -3.00 14.79
CA GLY A 76 23.97 -2.35 15.25
C GLY A 76 23.69 -0.99 15.89
N GLU A 77 24.20 0.09 15.32
CA GLU A 77 23.99 1.45 15.83
C GLU A 77 22.60 1.96 15.41
N LEU A 78 21.84 2.46 16.39
CA LEU A 78 20.52 3.03 16.12
C LEU A 78 20.65 4.32 15.31
N THR A 79 19.93 4.37 14.19
CA THR A 79 19.70 5.61 13.45
C THR A 79 18.26 5.68 12.97
N MET A 80 17.58 6.78 13.29
CA MET A 80 16.21 7.05 12.83
C MET A 80 16.16 7.87 11.55
N ASP A 81 17.27 8.52 11.20
CA ASP A 81 17.40 9.34 10.00
C ASP A 81 17.21 8.50 8.73
N ASN A 82 16.20 8.82 7.93
CA ASN A 82 15.85 8.11 6.70
C ASN A 82 17.03 8.04 5.70
N GLN A 83 17.87 9.07 5.66
CA GLN A 83 19.01 9.09 4.74
C GLN A 83 20.13 8.13 5.19
N LYS A 84 20.27 7.90 6.51
CA LYS A 84 21.38 7.14 7.09
C LYS A 84 21.03 5.70 7.44
N ARG A 85 19.74 5.40 7.74
CA ARG A 85 19.30 4.05 8.19
C ARG A 85 19.27 3.00 7.09
N GLY A 86 19.55 3.38 5.83
CA GLY A 86 19.49 2.46 4.69
C GLY A 86 20.48 1.30 4.81
N MET A 87 19.99 0.07 4.62
CA MET A 87 20.80 -1.14 4.59
C MET A 87 21.06 -1.59 3.15
N ARG A 88 22.29 -2.03 2.88
CA ARG A 88 22.70 -2.55 1.57
C ARG A 88 22.08 -3.89 1.27
N PHE A 89 21.69 -4.09 0.02
CA PHE A 89 21.18 -5.36 -0.50
C PHE A 89 21.64 -5.59 -1.95
N SER A 90 21.51 -6.84 -2.38
CA SER A 90 21.68 -7.26 -3.76
C SER A 90 20.39 -7.90 -4.27
N HIS A 91 20.06 -7.69 -5.55
CA HIS A 91 18.92 -8.35 -6.19
C HIS A 91 19.05 -9.88 -6.25
N GLU A 92 20.23 -10.43 -6.08
CA GLU A 92 20.44 -11.89 -5.92
C GLU A 92 19.84 -12.41 -4.61
N ASN A 93 19.75 -11.53 -3.59
CA ASN A 93 19.19 -11.81 -2.28
C ASN A 93 17.76 -11.25 -2.09
N GLU A 94 17.14 -10.78 -3.18
CA GLU A 94 15.80 -10.24 -3.23
C GLU A 94 14.85 -11.18 -3.96
N LYS A 95 13.67 -11.39 -3.42
CA LYS A 95 12.57 -12.10 -4.08
C LYS A 95 11.32 -11.26 -4.00
N ALA A 96 10.76 -10.88 -5.13
CA ALA A 96 9.54 -10.10 -5.24
C ALA A 96 8.45 -10.91 -5.96
N ALA A 97 7.33 -11.09 -5.29
CA ALA A 97 6.11 -11.68 -5.84
C ALA A 97 4.90 -10.86 -5.36
N PRO A 98 3.75 -10.95 -6.04
CA PRO A 98 2.56 -10.19 -5.62
C PRO A 98 2.10 -10.49 -4.20
N ASP A 99 2.30 -11.72 -3.74
CA ASP A 99 1.87 -12.22 -2.44
C ASP A 99 2.94 -12.08 -1.34
N CYS A 100 4.22 -11.93 -1.70
CA CYS A 100 5.30 -11.89 -0.73
C CYS A 100 6.55 -11.21 -1.29
N TYR A 101 7.18 -10.39 -0.48
CA TYR A 101 8.51 -9.84 -0.72
C TYR A 101 9.50 -10.35 0.32
N GLN A 102 10.72 -10.65 -0.09
CA GLN A 102 11.78 -11.12 0.81
C GLN A 102 13.11 -10.51 0.39
N VAL A 103 13.91 -10.12 1.37
CA VAL A 103 15.28 -9.64 1.16
C VAL A 103 16.18 -10.07 2.31
N LYS A 104 17.42 -10.43 1.98
CA LYS A 104 18.52 -10.57 2.94
C LYS A 104 19.53 -9.47 2.67
N PHE A 105 19.74 -8.64 3.68
CA PHE A 105 20.71 -7.54 3.62
C PHE A 105 22.15 -8.03 3.77
N ASP A 106 23.12 -7.26 3.27
CA ASP A 106 24.55 -7.58 3.33
C ASP A 106 25.05 -7.70 4.78
N ASN A 107 24.43 -7.00 5.72
CA ASN A 107 24.74 -7.09 7.15
C ASN A 107 24.14 -8.32 7.85
N GLY A 108 23.39 -9.16 7.14
CA GLY A 108 22.82 -10.39 7.66
C GLY A 108 21.39 -10.30 8.17
N VAL A 109 20.81 -9.11 8.31
CA VAL A 109 19.37 -8.93 8.61
C VAL A 109 18.55 -9.53 7.47
N SER A 110 17.48 -10.25 7.78
CA SER A 110 16.52 -10.73 6.77
C SER A 110 15.14 -10.22 7.09
N THR A 111 14.40 -9.84 6.05
CA THR A 111 13.02 -9.37 6.15
C THR A 111 12.17 -10.01 5.08
N ALA A 112 11.03 -10.52 5.47
CA ALA A 112 9.98 -10.97 4.57
C ALA A 112 8.67 -10.29 4.95
N LEU A 113 7.81 -9.99 3.96
CA LEU A 113 6.51 -9.38 4.21
C LEU A 113 5.44 -9.88 3.23
N SER A 114 4.21 -9.91 3.70
CA SER A 114 3.01 -10.17 2.91
C SER A 114 1.89 -9.26 3.37
N ALA A 115 0.93 -8.96 2.48
CA ALA A 115 -0.12 -7.99 2.73
C ALA A 115 -1.52 -8.59 2.57
N THR A 116 -2.45 -8.03 3.33
CA THR A 116 -3.90 -8.12 3.14
C THR A 116 -4.41 -6.84 2.48
N SER A 117 -5.73 -6.61 2.44
CA SER A 117 -6.24 -5.34 1.89
C SER A 117 -5.83 -4.15 2.76
N ARG A 118 -5.87 -4.26 4.11
CA ARG A 118 -5.67 -3.15 5.05
C ARG A 118 -4.51 -3.34 6.00
N GLY A 119 -3.83 -4.48 5.94
CA GLY A 119 -2.74 -4.82 6.83
C GLY A 119 -1.56 -5.50 6.15
N ALA A 120 -0.53 -5.82 6.94
CA ALA A 120 0.61 -6.60 6.53
C ALA A 120 1.22 -7.37 7.70
N VAL A 121 1.89 -8.46 7.38
CA VAL A 121 2.68 -9.25 8.33
C VAL A 121 4.11 -9.31 7.84
N PHE A 122 5.04 -9.05 8.76
CA PHE A 122 6.48 -9.14 8.52
C PHE A 122 7.06 -10.29 9.35
N GLU A 123 8.09 -10.91 8.82
CA GLU A 123 8.99 -11.79 9.56
C GLU A 123 10.40 -11.23 9.43
N ILE A 124 11.06 -10.98 10.55
CA ILE A 124 12.37 -10.35 10.61
C ILE A 124 13.30 -11.23 11.43
N THR A 125 14.57 -11.35 10.99
CA THR A 125 15.64 -11.98 11.77
C THR A 125 16.87 -11.09 11.81
N TYR A 126 17.59 -11.13 12.94
CA TYR A 126 18.84 -10.40 13.13
C TYR A 126 20.02 -11.37 13.27
N PRO A 127 21.23 -11.00 12.83
CA PRO A 127 22.39 -11.88 12.86
C PRO A 127 23.02 -12.07 14.24
N SER A 128 22.72 -11.18 15.21
CA SER A 128 23.20 -11.28 16.59
C SER A 128 22.23 -10.64 17.57
N GLU A 129 22.45 -10.87 18.86
CA GLU A 129 21.61 -10.41 19.97
C GLU A 129 21.70 -8.90 20.24
N GLU A 130 22.74 -8.23 19.78
CA GLU A 130 22.98 -6.82 20.06
C GLU A 130 22.46 -5.91 18.94
N GLY A 131 21.92 -4.73 19.33
CA GLY A 131 21.57 -3.68 18.38
C GLY A 131 20.37 -4.01 17.48
N GLN A 132 19.35 -4.64 17.99
CA GLN A 132 18.15 -5.04 17.24
C GLN A 132 17.05 -4.00 17.43
N TYR A 133 16.73 -3.24 16.39
CA TYR A 133 15.74 -2.18 16.44
C TYR A 133 14.73 -2.30 15.29
N ILE A 134 13.51 -1.83 15.54
CA ILE A 134 12.55 -1.44 14.51
C ILE A 134 12.35 0.06 14.58
N VAL A 135 12.55 0.75 13.47
CA VAL A 135 12.25 2.17 13.32
C VAL A 135 10.94 2.29 12.55
N VAL A 136 10.00 3.05 13.11
CA VAL A 136 8.71 3.39 12.48
C VAL A 136 8.71 4.87 12.18
N ASP A 137 8.50 5.22 10.93
CA ASP A 137 8.59 6.58 10.43
C ASP A 137 7.26 6.96 9.77
N ALA A 138 6.52 7.87 10.39
CA ALA A 138 5.21 8.34 9.93
C ALA A 138 5.32 9.56 8.99
N TYR A 139 6.50 9.83 8.44
CA TYR A 139 6.75 10.98 7.58
C TYR A 139 6.41 12.30 8.27
N GLN A 140 7.26 13.23 8.27
CA GLN A 140 7.07 14.60 8.76
C GLN A 140 5.69 15.18 8.39
N HIS A 141 5.34 16.37 8.85
CA HIS A 141 4.08 17.08 8.57
C HIS A 141 2.89 16.68 9.46
N GLY A 142 3.12 16.66 10.78
CA GLY A 142 2.06 16.47 11.77
C GLY A 142 1.70 15.01 12.05
N GLY A 143 2.50 14.06 11.56
CA GLY A 143 2.39 12.67 11.99
C GLY A 143 2.86 12.49 13.44
N SER A 144 2.43 11.41 14.07
CA SER A 144 2.94 10.98 15.37
C SER A 144 3.02 9.47 15.47
N VAL A 145 3.97 8.99 16.28
CA VAL A 145 4.16 7.57 16.58
C VAL A 145 4.32 7.41 18.07
N VAL A 146 3.45 6.64 18.72
CA VAL A 146 3.41 6.49 20.17
C VAL A 146 3.50 4.99 20.52
N TRP A 147 4.48 4.65 21.37
CA TRP A 147 4.60 3.33 21.95
C TRP A 147 3.64 3.16 23.13
N ASN A 148 2.76 2.16 23.04
CA ASN A 148 1.90 1.74 24.15
C ASN A 148 2.48 0.47 24.78
N LYS A 149 3.07 0.64 25.97
CA LYS A 149 3.74 -0.45 26.68
C LYS A 149 2.77 -1.53 27.17
N GLU A 150 1.55 -1.15 27.53
CA GLU A 150 0.55 -2.08 28.10
C GLU A 150 0.04 -3.03 27.03
N GLU A 151 -0.12 -2.57 25.81
CA GLU A 151 -0.60 -3.36 24.67
C GLU A 151 0.54 -3.96 23.84
N ASN A 152 1.80 -3.67 24.15
CA ASN A 152 2.97 -4.07 23.34
C ASN A 152 2.84 -3.69 21.86
N CYS A 153 2.36 -2.49 21.59
CA CYS A 153 2.10 -2.02 20.23
C CYS A 153 2.45 -0.53 20.04
N ILE A 154 2.59 -0.13 18.79
CA ILE A 154 2.69 1.26 18.36
C ILE A 154 1.34 1.69 17.78
N TYR A 155 0.87 2.87 18.20
CA TYR A 155 -0.16 3.64 17.52
C TYR A 155 0.49 4.79 16.77
N GLY A 156 0.10 4.97 15.52
CA GLY A 156 0.60 6.08 14.73
C GLY A 156 -0.48 6.77 13.92
N ILE A 157 -0.20 8.00 13.54
CA ILE A 157 -1.03 8.80 12.65
C ILE A 157 -0.12 9.51 11.65
N THR A 158 -0.55 9.59 10.41
CA THR A 158 0.11 10.39 9.38
C THR A 158 -0.91 11.24 8.65
N HIS A 159 -0.58 12.51 8.46
CA HIS A 159 -1.36 13.45 7.64
C HIS A 159 -0.71 13.69 6.28
N TYR A 160 0.32 12.91 5.93
CA TYR A 160 1.03 13.07 4.67
C TYR A 160 0.09 12.91 3.49
N ASN A 161 0.05 13.93 2.64
CA ASN A 161 -0.71 13.94 1.39
C ASN A 161 -0.11 14.97 0.41
N ASN A 162 -0.49 14.87 -0.84
CA ASN A 162 -0.08 15.81 -1.90
C ASN A 162 -1.25 16.66 -2.42
N GLY A 163 -2.21 16.96 -1.56
CA GLY A 163 -3.38 17.79 -1.85
C GLY A 163 -4.57 16.99 -2.38
N GLY A 164 -5.66 17.69 -2.64
CA GLY A 164 -6.91 17.11 -3.12
C GLY A 164 -7.70 16.37 -2.03
N VAL A 165 -7.46 16.69 -0.76
CA VAL A 165 -8.15 16.10 0.40
C VAL A 165 -8.59 17.19 1.38
N PRO A 166 -9.62 16.95 2.20
CA PRO A 166 -10.02 17.82 3.30
C PRO A 166 -8.93 17.96 4.38
N GLU A 167 -9.01 19.03 5.18
CA GLU A 167 -8.02 19.34 6.24
C GLU A 167 -7.91 18.26 7.33
N ASN A 168 -8.98 17.53 7.57
CA ASN A 168 -9.03 16.45 8.57
C ASN A 168 -8.52 15.10 8.05
N PHE A 169 -7.93 15.06 6.85
CA PHE A 169 -7.38 13.84 6.29
C PHE A 169 -6.28 13.27 7.18
N ALA A 170 -6.40 11.98 7.50
CA ALA A 170 -5.40 11.23 8.24
C ALA A 170 -5.43 9.74 7.87
N ASN A 171 -4.29 9.07 8.02
CA ASN A 171 -4.20 7.62 8.09
C ASN A 171 -3.73 7.23 9.49
N TYR A 172 -4.50 6.41 10.16
CA TYR A 172 -4.26 5.86 11.48
C TYR A 172 -3.72 4.45 11.34
N PHE A 173 -2.66 4.11 12.08
CA PHE A 173 -2.10 2.77 11.99
C PHE A 173 -1.72 2.20 13.35
N ILE A 174 -1.65 0.87 13.39
CA ILE A 174 -1.23 0.09 14.56
C ILE A 174 -0.18 -0.92 14.13
N ILE A 175 0.83 -1.13 15.00
CA ILE A 175 1.89 -2.13 14.80
C ILE A 175 2.07 -2.91 16.09
N GLU A 176 1.91 -4.24 16.00
CA GLU A 176 2.15 -5.17 17.09
C GLU A 176 3.38 -6.04 16.83
N PHE A 177 4.06 -6.39 17.92
CA PHE A 177 5.23 -7.26 17.93
C PHE A 177 4.92 -8.53 18.73
N ASP A 178 5.32 -9.69 18.23
CA ASP A 178 5.19 -10.96 18.95
C ASP A 178 6.31 -11.17 20.00
N LYS A 179 7.26 -10.26 20.06
CA LYS A 179 8.38 -10.26 21.00
C LYS A 179 8.32 -9.05 21.95
N PRO A 180 8.81 -9.18 23.18
CA PRO A 180 8.80 -8.07 24.13
C PRO A 180 9.77 -6.96 23.71
N VAL A 181 9.30 -5.73 23.80
CA VAL A 181 10.12 -4.53 23.63
C VAL A 181 10.86 -4.23 24.91
N VAL A 182 12.19 -4.09 24.85
CA VAL A 182 13.05 -3.81 26.01
C VAL A 182 13.34 -2.32 26.20
N GLU A 183 13.29 -1.54 25.12
CA GLU A 183 13.52 -0.10 25.10
C GLU A 183 12.75 0.54 23.96
N SER A 184 12.32 1.78 24.12
CA SER A 184 11.66 2.56 23.08
C SER A 184 11.98 4.03 23.21
N GLY A 185 11.87 4.77 22.10
CA GLY A 185 12.03 6.22 22.08
C GLY A 185 11.43 6.83 20.83
N THR A 186 11.26 8.14 20.86
CA THR A 186 10.72 8.94 19.76
C THR A 186 11.62 10.13 19.49
N ASP A 187 11.59 10.64 18.27
CA ASP A 187 12.16 11.91 17.90
C ASP A 187 11.09 12.98 17.64
N GLU A 188 11.52 14.22 17.43
CA GLU A 188 10.62 15.34 17.11
C GLU A 188 10.05 15.27 15.67
N ASN A 189 10.49 14.29 14.87
CA ASN A 189 10.17 14.16 13.43
C ASN A 189 9.13 13.10 13.11
N SER A 190 8.26 12.75 14.05
CA SER A 190 7.23 11.71 13.86
C SER A 190 7.82 10.32 13.60
N CYS A 191 8.97 10.03 14.17
CA CYS A 191 9.66 8.76 14.09
C CYS A 191 9.82 8.15 15.49
N ALA A 192 9.64 6.84 15.60
CA ALA A 192 9.87 6.10 16.82
C ALA A 192 10.75 4.88 16.58
N TYR A 193 11.43 4.43 17.62
CA TYR A 193 12.08 3.12 17.61
C TYR A 193 11.62 2.25 18.78
N VAL A 194 11.70 0.96 18.56
CA VAL A 194 11.60 -0.07 19.58
C VAL A 194 12.80 -1.00 19.46
N LYS A 195 13.34 -1.43 20.61
CA LYS A 195 14.50 -2.31 20.70
C LYS A 195 14.10 -3.67 21.23
N PHE A 196 14.75 -4.68 20.71
CA PHE A 196 14.55 -6.08 21.10
C PHE A 196 15.85 -6.70 21.60
N GLN A 197 15.72 -7.85 22.22
CA GLN A 197 16.84 -8.69 22.60
C GLN A 197 16.46 -10.15 22.28
N LEU A 198 16.76 -10.56 21.05
CA LEU A 198 16.44 -11.88 20.50
C LEU A 198 17.71 -12.67 20.27
N GLU A 199 17.64 -13.98 20.31
CA GLU A 199 18.77 -14.82 19.92
C GLU A 199 19.10 -14.63 18.42
N ALA A 200 20.36 -14.90 18.07
CA ALA A 200 20.81 -14.80 16.68
C ALA A 200 19.96 -15.71 15.78
N GLY A 201 19.35 -15.14 14.73
CA GLY A 201 18.49 -15.86 13.80
C GLY A 201 17.09 -16.17 14.33
N GLU A 202 16.76 -15.76 15.53
CA GLU A 202 15.39 -15.88 16.04
C GLU A 202 14.43 -15.04 15.21
N LYS A 203 13.27 -15.63 14.87
CA LYS A 203 12.24 -14.96 14.08
C LYS A 203 11.36 -14.08 14.95
N MET A 204 11.16 -12.86 14.50
CA MET A 204 10.19 -11.92 15.07
C MET A 204 9.11 -11.64 14.04
N THR A 205 7.85 -11.68 14.47
CA THR A 205 6.69 -11.32 13.66
C THR A 205 6.22 -9.92 14.02
N VAL A 206 6.10 -9.05 13.01
CA VAL A 206 5.51 -7.73 13.14
C VAL A 206 4.22 -7.70 12.33
N ARG A 207 3.13 -7.24 12.94
CA ARG A 207 1.81 -7.13 12.29
C ARG A 207 1.37 -5.70 12.31
N THR A 208 0.78 -5.25 11.22
CA THR A 208 0.28 -3.87 11.12
C THR A 208 -1.01 -3.82 10.33
N ALA A 209 -1.86 -2.86 10.67
CA ALA A 209 -3.00 -2.48 9.86
C ALA A 209 -3.26 -0.98 9.99
N SER A 210 -3.98 -0.42 9.02
CA SER A 210 -4.31 1.00 9.03
C SER A 210 -5.77 1.26 8.67
N SER A 211 -6.18 2.52 8.86
CA SER A 211 -7.50 3.03 8.58
C SER A 211 -7.43 4.51 8.22
N PHE A 212 -8.30 4.97 7.33
CA PHE A 212 -8.51 6.40 7.09
C PHE A 212 -9.60 7.00 7.98
N ILE A 213 -10.19 6.21 8.88
CA ILE A 213 -11.33 6.60 9.74
C ILE A 213 -10.86 6.94 11.16
N SER A 214 -10.19 6.01 11.85
CA SER A 214 -9.76 6.18 13.23
C SER A 214 -8.80 5.08 13.69
N HIS A 215 -8.19 5.24 14.89
CA HIS A 215 -7.42 4.17 15.53
C HIS A 215 -8.29 2.96 15.89
N ASP A 216 -9.54 3.17 16.34
CA ASP A 216 -10.45 2.07 16.64
C ASP A 216 -10.77 1.24 15.39
N GLN A 217 -10.95 1.91 14.26
CA GLN A 217 -11.15 1.23 12.99
C GLN A 217 -9.86 0.53 12.51
N ALA A 218 -8.69 1.13 12.70
CA ALA A 218 -7.41 0.46 12.43
C ALA A 218 -7.23 -0.81 13.29
N ARG A 219 -7.63 -0.75 14.58
CA ARG A 219 -7.65 -1.94 15.47
C ARG A 219 -8.64 -2.99 14.97
N LEU A 220 -9.81 -2.57 14.50
CA LEU A 220 -10.80 -3.49 13.93
C LEU A 220 -10.28 -4.19 12.67
N ASN A 221 -9.64 -3.44 11.76
CA ASN A 221 -8.99 -3.98 10.57
C ASN A 221 -7.86 -4.95 10.96
N PHE A 222 -7.03 -4.58 11.95
CA PHE A 222 -5.97 -5.41 12.49
C PHE A 222 -6.51 -6.76 12.99
N ASN A 223 -7.55 -6.73 13.81
CA ASN A 223 -8.15 -7.93 14.39
C ASN A 223 -8.75 -8.86 13.33
N ARG A 224 -9.30 -8.31 12.26
CA ARG A 224 -9.91 -9.08 11.18
C ARG A 224 -8.88 -9.68 10.22
N GLU A 225 -7.82 -8.95 9.93
CA GLU A 225 -6.97 -9.28 8.79
C GLU A 225 -5.63 -9.91 9.19
N VAL A 226 -5.04 -9.51 10.33
CA VAL A 226 -3.66 -9.89 10.65
C VAL A 226 -3.43 -10.42 12.07
N ALA A 227 -4.35 -10.19 13.02
CA ALA A 227 -4.17 -10.59 14.41
C ALA A 227 -3.90 -12.10 14.52
N GLY A 228 -2.82 -12.47 15.21
CA GLY A 228 -2.43 -13.86 15.45
C GLY A 228 -1.96 -14.63 14.21
N ARG A 229 -1.95 -14.03 13.03
CA ARG A 229 -1.57 -14.70 11.78
C ARG A 229 -0.06 -14.67 11.55
N SER A 230 0.45 -15.74 10.95
CA SER A 230 1.82 -15.85 10.46
C SER A 230 1.97 -15.27 9.06
N LEU A 231 3.22 -14.95 8.66
CA LEU A 231 3.55 -14.55 7.30
C LEU A 231 3.10 -15.59 6.27
N ALA A 232 3.31 -16.89 6.58
CA ALA A 232 2.96 -17.98 5.68
C ALA A 232 1.44 -18.06 5.39
N GLU A 233 0.60 -17.86 6.41
CA GLU A 233 -0.85 -17.85 6.25
C GLU A 233 -1.33 -16.68 5.42
N VAL A 234 -0.79 -15.47 5.65
CA VAL A 234 -1.16 -14.28 4.88
C VAL A 234 -0.69 -14.40 3.43
N SER A 235 0.54 -14.86 3.19
CA SER A 235 1.06 -15.09 1.85
C SER A 235 0.26 -16.15 1.07
N ALA A 236 -0.11 -17.26 1.73
CA ALA A 236 -0.90 -18.30 1.09
C ALA A 236 -2.30 -17.79 0.67
N GLU A 237 -2.94 -16.98 1.53
CA GLU A 237 -4.22 -16.36 1.21
C GLU A 237 -4.09 -15.33 0.09
N ALA A 238 -3.11 -14.42 0.16
CA ALA A 238 -2.84 -13.45 -0.90
C ALA A 238 -2.60 -14.13 -2.25
N LYS A 239 -1.80 -15.20 -2.26
CA LYS A 239 -1.55 -16.02 -3.46
C LYS A 239 -2.82 -16.65 -4.00
N LYS A 240 -3.70 -17.16 -3.11
CA LYS A 240 -5.00 -17.70 -3.52
C LYS A 240 -5.87 -16.62 -4.15
N ILE A 241 -5.98 -15.44 -3.52
CA ILE A 241 -6.76 -14.31 -4.04
C ILE A 241 -6.24 -13.89 -5.43
N TRP A 242 -4.93 -13.77 -5.60
CA TRP A 242 -4.33 -13.46 -6.91
C TRP A 242 -4.66 -14.52 -7.96
N ASN A 243 -4.52 -15.81 -7.64
CA ASN A 243 -4.83 -16.89 -8.56
C ASN A 243 -6.31 -16.92 -8.95
N ASP A 244 -7.22 -16.67 -8.00
CA ASP A 244 -8.65 -16.61 -8.25
C ASP A 244 -9.02 -15.46 -9.21
N GLN A 245 -8.37 -14.28 -9.03
CA GLN A 245 -8.65 -13.13 -9.91
C GLN A 245 -7.98 -13.25 -11.29
N LEU A 246 -6.72 -13.63 -11.34
CA LEU A 246 -6.00 -13.82 -12.61
C LEU A 246 -6.59 -14.99 -13.42
N GLY A 247 -7.05 -16.03 -12.75
CA GLY A 247 -7.67 -17.22 -13.36
C GLY A 247 -9.03 -16.99 -13.99
N ARG A 248 -9.67 -15.81 -13.79
CA ARG A 248 -10.90 -15.44 -14.51
C ARG A 248 -10.70 -15.32 -16.01
N ILE A 249 -9.49 -15.05 -16.47
CA ILE A 249 -9.11 -15.03 -17.89
C ILE A 249 -8.02 -16.08 -18.09
N GLN A 250 -8.36 -17.16 -18.79
CA GLN A 250 -7.44 -18.24 -19.11
C GLN A 250 -6.99 -18.11 -20.56
N VAL A 251 -5.68 -18.18 -20.78
CA VAL A 251 -5.05 -18.08 -22.11
C VAL A 251 -4.38 -19.39 -22.44
N GLU A 252 -4.74 -19.96 -23.58
CA GLU A 252 -4.15 -21.18 -24.12
C GLU A 252 -3.33 -20.87 -25.37
N GLY A 253 -2.26 -21.63 -25.58
CA GLY A 253 -1.34 -21.46 -26.72
C GLY A 253 -0.33 -20.33 -26.49
N GLY A 254 0.41 -20.01 -27.55
CA GLY A 254 1.52 -19.05 -27.47
C GLY A 254 2.77 -19.60 -26.78
N THR A 255 3.81 -18.80 -26.69
CA THR A 255 5.03 -19.13 -25.97
C THR A 255 4.88 -18.82 -24.47
N HIS A 256 5.73 -19.42 -23.64
CA HIS A 256 5.78 -19.11 -22.21
C HIS A 256 6.00 -17.61 -21.94
N GLU A 257 6.84 -16.95 -22.72
CA GLU A 257 7.09 -15.49 -22.58
C GLU A 257 5.85 -14.65 -22.95
N GLN A 258 5.06 -15.09 -23.93
CA GLN A 258 3.80 -14.43 -24.26
C GLN A 258 2.77 -14.59 -23.14
N GLN A 259 2.63 -15.78 -22.57
CA GLN A 259 1.75 -16.02 -21.41
C GLN A 259 2.19 -15.22 -20.19
N LYS A 260 3.49 -15.19 -19.90
CA LYS A 260 4.08 -14.38 -18.83
C LYS A 260 3.80 -12.90 -19.02
N THR A 261 3.95 -12.38 -20.22
CA THR A 261 3.62 -10.98 -20.54
C THR A 261 2.16 -10.70 -20.32
N PHE A 262 1.26 -11.59 -20.81
CA PHE A 262 -0.18 -11.43 -20.62
C PHE A 262 -0.57 -11.35 -19.14
N TYR A 263 -0.17 -12.33 -18.34
CA TYR A 263 -0.52 -12.35 -16.90
C TYR A 263 0.18 -11.23 -16.11
N SER A 264 1.37 -10.80 -16.50
CA SER A 264 2.02 -9.63 -15.89
C SER A 264 1.27 -8.33 -16.20
N CYS A 265 0.71 -8.19 -17.41
CA CYS A 265 -0.14 -7.06 -17.75
C CYS A 265 -1.48 -7.13 -17.03
N LEU A 266 -2.13 -8.29 -16.99
CA LEU A 266 -3.38 -8.49 -16.25
C LEU A 266 -3.19 -8.19 -14.75
N TYR A 267 -2.12 -8.70 -14.13
CA TYR A 267 -1.77 -8.37 -12.75
C TYR A 267 -1.74 -6.86 -12.50
N ARG A 268 -1.09 -6.09 -13.38
CA ARG A 268 -0.98 -4.64 -13.24
C ARG A 268 -2.32 -3.93 -13.36
N THR A 269 -3.24 -4.43 -14.18
CA THR A 269 -4.58 -3.84 -14.27
C THR A 269 -5.38 -4.01 -12.99
N LEU A 270 -5.11 -5.05 -12.20
CA LEU A 270 -5.81 -5.35 -10.95
C LEU A 270 -5.21 -4.64 -9.72
N LEU A 271 -4.16 -3.86 -9.88
CA LEU A 271 -3.60 -3.05 -8.80
C LEU A 271 -4.42 -1.76 -8.57
N PHE A 272 -5.04 -1.21 -9.62
CA PHE A 272 -5.78 0.05 -9.56
C PHE A 272 -7.13 -0.04 -10.28
N PRO A 273 -8.16 0.74 -9.85
CA PRO A 273 -8.18 1.63 -8.68
C PRO A 273 -8.10 0.84 -7.38
N ARG A 274 -7.78 1.53 -6.26
CA ARG A 274 -7.74 0.91 -4.94
C ARG A 274 -9.07 1.04 -4.22
N GLU A 275 -9.37 0.06 -3.37
CA GLU A 275 -10.35 0.19 -2.32
C GLU A 275 -10.00 1.39 -1.42
N PHE A 276 -10.98 2.19 -1.10
CA PHE A 276 -10.86 3.29 -0.14
C PHE A 276 -12.04 3.24 0.84
N TYR A 277 -12.40 2.02 1.22
CA TYR A 277 -13.47 1.73 2.16
C TYR A 277 -13.01 0.64 3.13
N GLU A 278 -13.69 0.57 4.24
CA GLU A 278 -13.42 -0.34 5.33
C GLU A 278 -14.73 -1.03 5.74
N PHE A 279 -14.71 -1.86 6.76
CA PHE A 279 -15.91 -2.48 7.29
C PHE A 279 -16.07 -2.12 8.76
N ASP A 280 -17.23 -1.62 9.15
CA ASP A 280 -17.58 -1.31 10.54
C ASP A 280 -17.75 -2.58 11.39
N SER A 281 -18.10 -2.41 12.69
CA SER A 281 -18.32 -3.51 13.63
C SER A 281 -19.44 -4.46 13.19
N ASP A 282 -20.41 -3.98 12.43
CA ASP A 282 -21.53 -4.75 11.87
C ASP A 282 -21.18 -5.41 10.53
N ASN A 283 -19.93 -5.28 10.08
CA ASN A 283 -19.45 -5.76 8.78
C ASN A 283 -20.12 -5.07 7.58
N LYS A 284 -20.54 -3.80 7.76
CA LYS A 284 -21.05 -2.96 6.67
C LYS A 284 -19.92 -2.11 6.10
N PRO A 285 -19.88 -1.92 4.76
CA PRO A 285 -18.88 -1.06 4.16
C PRO A 285 -19.11 0.41 4.57
N VAL A 286 -18.01 1.05 4.98
CA VAL A 286 -17.96 2.47 5.38
C VAL A 286 -16.66 3.07 4.87
N TYR A 287 -16.65 4.38 4.62
CA TYR A 287 -15.43 5.05 4.19
C TYR A 287 -15.36 6.51 4.72
N TYR A 288 -14.15 6.97 4.95
CA TYR A 288 -13.86 8.40 5.05
C TYR A 288 -13.89 8.98 3.63
N SER A 289 -14.70 9.99 3.41
CA SER A 289 -14.76 10.65 2.11
C SER A 289 -13.55 11.53 1.88
N PRO A 290 -12.76 11.27 0.82
CA PRO A 290 -11.65 12.15 0.46
C PRO A 290 -12.13 13.44 -0.24
N TYR A 291 -13.44 13.66 -0.34
CA TYR A 291 -14.06 14.80 -1.00
C TYR A 291 -14.66 15.79 0.00
N ASP A 292 -15.43 15.33 0.98
CA ASP A 292 -16.07 16.18 1.98
C ASP A 292 -15.56 16.01 3.42
N GLY A 293 -14.70 14.98 3.65
CA GLY A 293 -14.10 14.72 4.95
C GLY A 293 -15.05 14.08 5.98
N GLN A 294 -16.20 13.59 5.55
CA GLN A 294 -17.18 12.93 6.40
C GLN A 294 -17.09 11.40 6.29
N LEU A 295 -17.74 10.71 7.21
CA LEU A 295 -17.90 9.26 7.19
C LEU A 295 -19.19 8.90 6.47
N HIS A 296 -19.09 8.08 5.43
CA HIS A 296 -20.23 7.59 4.66
C HIS A 296 -20.31 6.06 4.66
N GLY A 297 -21.53 5.54 4.48
CA GLY A 297 -21.75 4.12 4.23
C GLY A 297 -21.60 3.77 2.76
N GLY A 298 -21.05 2.59 2.46
CA GLY A 298 -20.90 2.09 1.10
C GLY A 298 -19.46 1.91 0.65
N TYR A 299 -19.25 1.86 -0.66
CA TYR A 299 -17.95 1.60 -1.28
C TYR A 299 -17.35 2.87 -1.86
N MET A 300 -16.04 3.07 -1.66
CA MET A 300 -15.26 4.11 -2.30
C MET A 300 -14.01 3.49 -2.93
N TYR A 301 -13.65 3.94 -4.13
CA TYR A 301 -12.43 3.58 -4.83
C TYR A 301 -11.68 4.83 -5.26
N THR A 302 -10.36 4.76 -5.26
CA THR A 302 -9.49 5.89 -5.63
C THR A 302 -8.24 5.43 -6.39
N ASP A 303 -7.29 6.33 -6.59
CA ASP A 303 -6.03 6.12 -7.31
C ASP A 303 -6.23 5.72 -8.77
N ASN A 304 -6.93 6.56 -9.50
CA ASN A 304 -7.21 6.34 -10.90
C ASN A 304 -7.20 7.62 -11.73
N GLY A 305 -6.48 7.56 -12.86
CA GLY A 305 -6.56 8.54 -13.94
C GLY A 305 -7.51 8.05 -15.03
N PHE A 306 -8.65 8.69 -15.15
CA PHE A 306 -9.72 8.18 -16.02
C PHE A 306 -9.41 8.35 -17.49
N TRP A 307 -8.62 9.37 -17.89
CA TRP A 307 -8.14 9.51 -19.25
C TRP A 307 -7.27 8.33 -19.70
N ASP A 308 -6.48 7.77 -18.78
CA ASP A 308 -5.60 6.63 -19.05
C ASP A 308 -6.38 5.31 -19.16
N THR A 309 -7.46 5.15 -18.38
CA THR A 309 -8.08 3.84 -18.10
C THR A 309 -9.41 3.60 -18.82
N PHE A 310 -10.09 4.65 -19.28
CA PHE A 310 -11.45 4.50 -19.82
C PHE A 310 -11.53 3.68 -21.12
N ARG A 311 -10.45 3.65 -21.91
CA ARG A 311 -10.47 2.97 -23.22
C ARG A 311 -10.36 1.46 -23.14
N ALA A 312 -9.69 0.92 -22.12
CA ALA A 312 -9.36 -0.51 -22.05
C ALA A 312 -9.58 -1.13 -20.66
N VAL A 313 -9.05 -0.54 -19.59
CA VAL A 313 -9.08 -1.14 -18.25
C VAL A 313 -10.51 -1.28 -17.72
N HIS A 314 -11.29 -0.21 -17.75
CA HIS A 314 -12.68 -0.27 -17.29
C HIS A 314 -13.58 -1.12 -18.19
N PRO A 315 -13.50 -1.09 -19.54
CA PRO A 315 -14.16 -2.06 -20.38
C PRO A 315 -13.80 -3.52 -20.07
N LEU A 316 -12.54 -3.80 -19.72
CA LEU A 316 -12.13 -5.12 -19.24
C LEU A 316 -12.82 -5.47 -17.90
N PHE A 317 -12.92 -4.51 -16.98
CA PHE A 317 -13.58 -4.73 -15.69
C PHE A 317 -15.07 -5.01 -15.85
N THR A 318 -15.78 -4.29 -16.73
CA THR A 318 -17.20 -4.59 -16.99
C THR A 318 -17.40 -5.98 -17.56
N LEU A 319 -16.42 -6.53 -18.29
CA LEU A 319 -16.47 -7.86 -18.88
C LEU A 319 -16.11 -8.97 -17.88
N ALA A 320 -14.96 -8.82 -17.19
CA ALA A 320 -14.37 -9.91 -16.42
C ALA A 320 -14.59 -9.76 -14.89
N TYR A 321 -14.89 -8.54 -14.40
CA TYR A 321 -15.05 -8.22 -12.98
C TYR A 321 -16.25 -7.29 -12.73
N PRO A 322 -17.47 -7.67 -13.18
CA PRO A 322 -18.63 -6.79 -13.18
C PRO A 322 -19.03 -6.30 -11.79
N GLU A 323 -18.83 -7.11 -10.74
CA GLU A 323 -19.13 -6.74 -9.35
C GLU A 323 -18.21 -5.60 -8.85
N VAL A 324 -16.92 -5.69 -9.15
CA VAL A 324 -15.93 -4.63 -8.82
C VAL A 324 -16.21 -3.39 -9.66
N SER A 325 -16.51 -3.58 -10.96
CA SER A 325 -16.89 -2.48 -11.85
C SER A 325 -18.08 -1.70 -11.31
N GLY A 326 -19.13 -2.38 -10.83
CA GLY A 326 -20.30 -1.74 -10.24
C GLY A 326 -19.97 -0.89 -9.01
N ARG A 327 -19.13 -1.40 -8.10
CA ARG A 327 -18.67 -0.65 -6.93
C ARG A 327 -17.83 0.59 -7.31
N ILE A 328 -16.96 0.45 -8.32
CA ILE A 328 -16.17 1.58 -8.84
C ILE A 328 -17.10 2.64 -9.45
N MET A 329 -18.12 2.24 -10.21
CA MET A 329 -19.10 3.18 -10.77
C MET A 329 -19.90 3.88 -9.67
N GLN A 330 -20.33 3.16 -8.66
CA GLN A 330 -21.00 3.76 -7.50
C GLN A 330 -20.10 4.77 -6.78
N SER A 331 -18.80 4.50 -6.64
CA SER A 331 -17.88 5.44 -6.00
C SER A 331 -17.71 6.73 -6.79
N LEU A 332 -17.84 6.72 -8.11
CA LEU A 332 -17.86 7.94 -8.93
C LEU A 332 -19.13 8.76 -8.72
N VAL A 333 -20.27 8.09 -8.53
CA VAL A 333 -21.53 8.77 -8.18
C VAL A 333 -21.40 9.39 -6.79
N ASN A 334 -20.88 8.65 -5.82
CA ASN A 334 -20.62 9.16 -4.46
C ASN A 334 -19.71 10.41 -4.50
N ALA A 335 -18.62 10.36 -5.29
CA ALA A 335 -17.71 11.49 -5.44
C ALA A 335 -18.42 12.75 -5.98
N TYR A 336 -19.36 12.57 -6.91
CA TYR A 336 -20.19 13.67 -7.41
C TYR A 336 -21.15 14.21 -6.34
N ASP A 337 -21.84 13.34 -5.64
CA ASP A 337 -22.79 13.72 -4.60
C ASP A 337 -22.11 14.47 -3.43
N GLU A 338 -20.88 14.08 -3.09
CA GLU A 338 -20.09 14.64 -2.00
C GLU A 338 -19.35 15.93 -2.36
N SER A 339 -19.00 16.14 -3.64
CA SER A 339 -18.18 17.30 -4.06
C SER A 339 -18.82 18.19 -5.13
N GLY A 340 -19.90 17.73 -5.77
CA GLY A 340 -20.51 18.42 -6.91
C GLY A 340 -19.78 18.23 -8.24
N PHE A 341 -18.69 17.43 -8.30
CA PHE A 341 -17.89 17.19 -9.49
C PHE A 341 -17.53 15.72 -9.66
N MET A 342 -17.51 15.28 -10.93
CA MET A 342 -16.91 14.01 -11.30
C MET A 342 -15.39 14.17 -11.38
N PRO A 343 -14.59 13.28 -10.75
CA PRO A 343 -13.13 13.42 -10.79
C PRO A 343 -12.57 13.16 -12.19
N GLU A 344 -11.61 13.97 -12.60
CA GLU A 344 -10.75 13.74 -13.78
C GLU A 344 -9.62 12.77 -13.43
N TRP A 345 -9.09 12.94 -12.23
CA TRP A 345 -8.13 12.08 -11.55
C TRP A 345 -8.48 12.04 -10.05
N ALA A 346 -8.41 10.88 -9.44
CA ALA A 346 -8.61 10.70 -8.01
C ALA A 346 -7.33 10.15 -7.36
N SER A 347 -6.85 10.77 -6.26
CA SER A 347 -5.74 10.25 -5.43
C SER A 347 -5.53 11.10 -4.16
N PRO A 348 -6.15 10.78 -2.99
CA PRO A 348 -7.38 10.01 -2.94
C PRO A 348 -8.62 10.79 -3.36
N GLY A 349 -8.65 12.13 -3.18
CA GLY A 349 -9.68 13.05 -3.68
C GLY A 349 -9.34 13.61 -5.06
N HIS A 350 -9.91 14.77 -5.38
CA HIS A 350 -9.72 15.42 -6.67
C HIS A 350 -8.26 15.80 -6.94
N ARG A 351 -7.78 15.44 -8.12
CA ARG A 351 -6.49 15.91 -8.64
C ARG A 351 -6.72 16.68 -9.94
N GLY A 352 -6.34 17.96 -9.94
CA GLY A 352 -6.47 18.85 -11.09
C GLY A 352 -5.39 18.60 -12.15
N CYS A 353 -5.43 17.44 -12.78
CA CYS A 353 -4.47 17.03 -13.81
C CYS A 353 -5.15 16.21 -14.91
N MET A 354 -4.54 16.14 -16.09
CA MET A 354 -5.02 15.54 -17.32
C MET A 354 -6.16 16.32 -17.99
N ILE A 355 -6.73 15.77 -19.05
CA ILE A 355 -7.68 16.47 -19.90
C ILE A 355 -9.02 15.74 -19.94
N GLY A 356 -10.11 16.47 -19.72
CA GLY A 356 -11.48 16.04 -19.96
C GLY A 356 -12.04 15.12 -18.88
N ASN A 357 -13.35 15.17 -18.72
CA ASN A 357 -14.07 14.38 -17.76
C ASN A 357 -14.38 12.99 -18.33
N ASN A 358 -13.38 12.11 -18.31
CA ASN A 358 -13.52 10.75 -18.86
C ASN A 358 -14.26 9.79 -17.90
N SER A 359 -14.49 10.17 -16.65
CA SER A 359 -15.30 9.41 -15.70
C SER A 359 -16.76 9.29 -16.15
N ILE A 360 -17.30 10.28 -16.83
CA ILE A 360 -18.65 10.20 -17.43
C ILE A 360 -18.70 9.10 -18.50
N SER A 361 -17.65 8.96 -19.31
CA SER A 361 -17.58 7.91 -20.32
C SER A 361 -17.62 6.51 -19.70
N LEU A 362 -16.97 6.33 -18.54
CA LEU A 362 -16.99 5.08 -17.78
C LEU A 362 -18.40 4.73 -17.30
N LEU A 363 -19.07 5.67 -16.67
CA LEU A 363 -20.44 5.49 -16.17
C LEU A 363 -21.40 5.15 -17.33
N THR A 364 -21.29 5.85 -18.44
CA THR A 364 -22.13 5.63 -19.61
C THR A 364 -21.88 4.23 -20.20
N ASP A 365 -20.63 3.83 -20.39
CA ASP A 365 -20.26 2.51 -20.92
C ASP A 365 -20.74 1.39 -20.00
N ALA A 366 -20.50 1.52 -18.69
CA ALA A 366 -20.94 0.54 -17.70
C ALA A 366 -22.47 0.41 -17.67
N TRP A 367 -23.18 1.55 -17.69
CA TRP A 367 -24.64 1.56 -17.75
C TRP A 367 -25.18 0.86 -19.00
N MET A 368 -24.61 1.17 -20.17
CA MET A 368 -25.03 0.54 -21.45
C MET A 368 -24.76 -0.97 -21.47
N LYS A 369 -23.78 -1.44 -20.70
CA LYS A 369 -23.44 -2.86 -20.53
C LYS A 369 -24.23 -3.57 -19.41
N GLY A 370 -25.15 -2.87 -18.76
CA GLY A 370 -26.02 -3.44 -17.73
C GLY A 370 -25.48 -3.45 -16.31
N ILE A 371 -24.36 -2.79 -16.03
CA ILE A 371 -23.91 -2.51 -14.69
C ILE A 371 -24.84 -1.47 -14.05
N ARG A 372 -25.39 -1.77 -12.88
CA ARG A 372 -26.40 -0.95 -12.18
C ARG A 372 -25.93 -0.66 -10.77
#